data_55b951f37e33a94b1394a857e7e667d7
#
_entry.id   55b951f37e33a94b1394a857e7e667d7
#
_cell.length_a   1.000
_cell.length_b   1.000
_cell.length_c   1.000
_cell.angle_alpha   90.00
_cell.angle_beta   90.00
_cell.angle_gamma   90.00
#
_symmetry.space_group_name_H-M   'P 1'
#
loop_
_entity.id
_entity.type
_entity.pdbx_description
1 polymer ?
#
loop_
_entity_poly.entity_id
_entity_poly.type
_entity_poly.pdbx_seq_one_letter_code
_entity_poly.pdbx_strand_id
1 'polypeptide(L)'
;EGLGHPFQPFIIGQRHVGPKMALSTGAKLVFYGENVAEYGNNIEDNYSPIMDPKLYTSFNFLNSTENLEDFFISGLPIKKILKDYNLKLRDFTAYNSPDLKQIINKKIEVHYMSYYRKWINQENYYYAVEKTGFEPNPERRDGSYSKYAGIDDKMEDLHFFMQYIKFGMGRATWDAAQEIRTNIITRDEGIALVKKYDHEYPKIYLKDILKYLSISEETFWDVINIHRNREIFTIDLLGNWKLKTVIN
;
A
#
# COMPACT_ATOMS: atom_id res chain seq x y z
N GLU A 1 -9.85 4.41 12.59
CA GLU A 1 -11.03 3.52 12.67
C GLU A 1 -11.70 3.32 11.30
N GLY A 2 -12.03 4.40 10.56
CA GLY A 2 -12.83 4.32 9.33
C GLY A 2 -12.27 3.43 8.22
N LEU A 3 -10.94 3.37 8.04
CA LEU A 3 -10.25 2.49 7.08
C LEU A 3 -9.64 1.25 7.73
N GLY A 4 -9.58 1.19 9.06
CA GLY A 4 -8.93 0.13 9.81
C GLY A 4 -7.40 0.18 9.86
N HIS A 5 -6.76 1.06 9.06
CA HIS A 5 -5.30 1.26 9.06
C HIS A 5 -4.94 2.68 8.59
N PRO A 6 -3.76 3.23 8.98
CA PRO A 6 -3.36 4.61 8.71
C PRO A 6 -2.56 4.78 7.40
N PHE A 7 -2.67 3.89 6.43
CA PHE A 7 -1.79 3.83 5.26
C PHE A 7 -2.15 4.81 4.14
N GLN A 8 -3.36 5.39 4.15
CA GLN A 8 -3.81 6.32 3.10
C GLN A 8 -2.90 7.54 2.91
N PRO A 9 -2.46 8.25 3.98
CA PRO A 9 -1.55 9.38 3.83
C PRO A 9 -0.20 9.00 3.19
N PHE A 10 0.34 7.83 3.51
CA PHE A 10 1.56 7.30 2.90
C PHE A 10 1.39 7.10 1.39
N ILE A 11 0.32 6.43 0.96
CA ILE A 11 0.04 6.16 -0.46
C ILE A 11 -0.10 7.48 -1.24
N ILE A 12 -0.80 8.47 -0.68
CA ILE A 12 -0.96 9.78 -1.29
C ILE A 12 0.40 10.47 -1.41
N GLY A 13 1.17 10.52 -0.32
CA GLY A 13 2.50 11.14 -0.30
C GLY A 13 3.46 10.50 -1.30
N GLN A 14 3.50 9.18 -1.35
CA GLN A 14 4.34 8.42 -2.29
C GLN A 14 4.05 8.79 -3.75
N ARG A 15 2.77 8.89 -4.13
CA ARG A 15 2.37 9.28 -5.50
C ARG A 15 2.70 10.71 -5.86
N HIS A 16 2.69 11.62 -4.87
CA HIS A 16 2.85 13.05 -5.12
C HIS A 16 4.29 13.54 -5.04
N VAL A 17 5.15 12.90 -4.26
CA VAL A 17 6.50 13.41 -3.96
C VAL A 17 7.37 13.51 -5.20
N GLY A 18 7.41 12.48 -6.03
CA GLY A 18 8.23 12.47 -7.25
C GLY A 18 7.89 13.62 -8.21
N PRO A 19 6.62 13.78 -8.65
CA PRO A 19 6.20 14.88 -9.51
C PRO A 19 6.41 16.27 -8.88
N LYS A 20 6.19 16.44 -7.56
CA LYS A 20 6.47 17.70 -6.86
C LYS A 20 7.95 18.05 -6.87
N MET A 21 8.80 17.06 -6.61
CA MET A 21 10.24 17.26 -6.68
C MET A 21 10.71 17.61 -8.09
N ALA A 22 10.15 16.97 -9.11
CA ALA A 22 10.43 17.31 -10.50
C ALA A 22 10.04 18.76 -10.84
N LEU A 23 8.88 19.23 -10.36
CA LEU A 23 8.47 20.63 -10.51
C LEU A 23 9.45 21.62 -9.87
N SER A 24 9.97 21.29 -8.69
CA SER A 24 10.87 22.16 -7.92
C SER A 24 12.30 22.15 -8.43
N THR A 25 12.80 21.01 -8.89
CA THR A 25 14.19 20.84 -9.35
C THR A 25 14.37 21.06 -10.85
N GLY A 26 13.28 21.07 -11.62
CA GLY A 26 13.33 21.17 -13.08
C GLY A 26 13.58 19.81 -13.78
N ALA A 27 13.62 18.69 -13.06
CA ALA A 27 13.70 17.36 -13.64
C ALA A 27 12.52 17.12 -14.59
N LYS A 28 12.78 16.42 -15.70
CA LYS A 28 11.75 16.14 -16.73
C LYS A 28 11.22 14.72 -16.63
N LEU A 29 11.94 13.84 -15.96
CA LEU A 29 11.63 12.44 -15.88
C LEU A 29 11.72 11.97 -14.42
N VAL A 30 10.68 11.26 -14.00
CA VAL A 30 10.58 10.59 -12.70
C VAL A 30 10.39 9.11 -12.96
N PHE A 31 11.18 8.27 -12.30
CA PHE A 31 10.99 6.81 -12.32
C PHE A 31 10.46 6.32 -10.97
N TYR A 32 9.39 5.52 -11.04
CA TYR A 32 9.02 4.63 -9.95
C TYR A 32 9.57 3.24 -10.23
N GLY A 33 10.08 2.58 -9.20
CA GLY A 33 10.64 1.23 -9.32
C GLY A 33 9.58 0.15 -9.49
N GLU A 34 8.40 0.40 -8.93
CA GLU A 34 7.31 -0.54 -8.85
C GLU A 34 6.64 -0.80 -10.21
N ASN A 35 5.85 -1.86 -10.23
CA ASN A 35 4.98 -2.21 -11.35
C ASN A 35 3.54 -1.78 -11.05
N VAL A 36 2.88 -1.16 -12.02
CA VAL A 36 1.46 -0.76 -11.91
C VAL A 36 0.58 -1.96 -11.55
N ALA A 37 0.86 -3.14 -12.10
CA ALA A 37 0.08 -4.35 -11.86
C ALA A 37 0.16 -4.86 -10.42
N GLU A 38 1.20 -4.49 -9.66
CA GLU A 38 1.33 -4.89 -8.25
C GLU A 38 0.25 -4.28 -7.36
N TYR A 39 -0.31 -3.17 -7.78
CA TYR A 39 -1.30 -2.43 -6.99
C TYR A 39 -2.75 -2.66 -7.42
N GLY A 40 -3.01 -3.67 -8.26
CA GLY A 40 -4.36 -4.02 -8.69
C GLY A 40 -5.00 -2.99 -9.63
N ASN A 41 -4.20 -2.22 -10.35
CA ASN A 41 -4.67 -1.28 -11.36
C ASN A 41 -5.23 -2.02 -12.60
N ASN A 42 -5.95 -1.30 -13.44
CA ASN A 42 -6.46 -1.85 -14.69
C ASN A 42 -5.32 -2.38 -15.57
N ILE A 43 -5.57 -3.46 -16.28
CA ILE A 43 -4.57 -4.08 -17.17
C ILE A 43 -4.11 -3.11 -18.27
N GLU A 44 -4.96 -2.18 -18.66
CA GLU A 44 -4.68 -1.15 -19.67
C GLU A 44 -3.57 -0.19 -19.23
N ASP A 45 -3.43 0.05 -17.93
CA ASP A 45 -2.36 0.89 -17.36
C ASP A 45 -0.96 0.28 -17.60
N ASN A 46 -0.88 -1.02 -17.90
CA ASN A 46 0.38 -1.70 -18.20
C ASN A 46 0.87 -1.54 -19.66
N TYR A 47 0.05 -0.97 -20.53
CA TYR A 47 0.42 -0.78 -21.95
C TYR A 47 1.21 0.50 -22.22
N SER A 48 1.36 1.37 -21.21
CA SER A 48 2.13 2.60 -21.29
C SER A 48 3.23 2.64 -20.23
N PRO A 49 4.44 3.11 -20.57
CA PRO A 49 5.46 3.39 -19.57
C PRO A 49 5.08 4.56 -18.66
N ILE A 50 4.19 5.44 -19.14
CA ILE A 50 3.86 6.71 -18.50
C ILE A 50 2.67 6.51 -17.56
N MET A 51 2.86 6.89 -16.31
CA MET A 51 1.78 6.96 -15.32
C MET A 51 0.77 8.03 -15.74
N ASP A 52 -0.53 7.68 -15.78
CA ASP A 52 -1.58 8.67 -16.03
C ASP A 52 -1.49 9.79 -14.98
N PRO A 53 -1.36 11.06 -15.40
CA PRO A 53 -1.32 12.20 -14.50
C PRO A 53 -2.48 12.24 -13.50
N LYS A 54 -3.65 11.69 -13.84
CA LYS A 54 -4.80 11.61 -12.93
C LYS A 54 -4.46 10.81 -11.66
N LEU A 55 -3.58 9.82 -11.72
CA LEU A 55 -3.20 9.00 -10.57
C LEU A 55 -2.44 9.77 -9.50
N TYR A 56 -1.76 10.86 -9.86
CA TYR A 56 -1.01 11.70 -8.93
C TYR A 56 -1.49 13.15 -8.87
N THR A 57 -2.63 13.47 -9.50
CA THR A 57 -3.26 14.81 -9.44
C THR A 57 -4.68 14.78 -8.86
N SER A 58 -5.14 13.63 -8.39
CA SER A 58 -6.53 13.43 -7.94
C SER A 58 -6.87 14.00 -6.56
N PHE A 59 -5.87 14.43 -5.79
CA PHE A 59 -6.07 15.03 -4.46
C PHE A 59 -5.59 16.47 -4.43
N ASN A 60 -6.48 17.40 -4.74
CA ASN A 60 -6.17 18.83 -4.69
C ASN A 60 -7.11 19.55 -3.72
N PHE A 61 -6.72 19.60 -2.45
CA PHE A 61 -7.51 20.24 -1.39
C PHE A 61 -7.53 21.77 -1.47
N LEU A 62 -6.48 22.37 -2.03
CA LEU A 62 -6.31 23.83 -1.96
C LEU A 62 -6.81 24.57 -3.21
N ASN A 63 -6.84 23.92 -4.36
CA ASN A 63 -7.18 24.53 -5.64
C ASN A 63 -8.54 24.08 -6.18
N SER A 64 -9.27 23.23 -5.46
CA SER A 64 -10.59 22.82 -5.91
C SER A 64 -11.60 23.93 -5.57
N THR A 65 -12.37 24.32 -6.56
CA THR A 65 -13.60 25.09 -6.41
C THR A 65 -14.73 24.22 -5.87
N GLU A 66 -14.46 22.94 -5.66
CA GLU A 66 -15.39 21.98 -5.12
C GLU A 66 -15.62 22.22 -3.63
N ASN A 67 -16.80 21.91 -3.18
CA ASN A 67 -17.18 22.12 -1.80
C ASN A 67 -16.33 21.22 -0.89
N LEU A 68 -15.67 21.79 0.13
CA LEU A 68 -14.91 21.02 1.12
C LEU A 68 -15.72 19.89 1.80
N GLU A 69 -17.04 19.95 1.69
CA GLU A 69 -17.92 18.91 2.22
C GLU A 69 -17.78 17.59 1.48
N ASP A 70 -17.34 17.64 0.22
CA ASP A 70 -17.22 16.47 -0.64
C ASP A 70 -15.89 15.73 -0.46
N PHE A 71 -14.96 16.27 0.34
CA PHE A 71 -13.69 15.61 0.64
C PHE A 71 -13.76 14.73 1.89
N PHE A 72 -13.32 13.48 1.72
CA PHE A 72 -13.22 12.51 2.79
C PHE A 72 -11.78 12.01 2.93
N ILE A 73 -11.29 11.99 4.17
CA ILE A 73 -10.02 11.34 4.53
C ILE A 73 -10.36 10.20 5.49
N SER A 74 -9.96 8.99 5.14
CA SER A 74 -10.21 7.80 5.98
C SER A 74 -11.70 7.62 6.34
N GLY A 75 -12.58 7.93 5.41
CA GLY A 75 -14.04 7.83 5.61
C GLY A 75 -14.67 8.95 6.42
N LEU A 76 -13.88 9.95 6.85
CA LEU A 76 -14.38 11.12 7.58
C LEU A 76 -14.40 12.36 6.69
N PRO A 77 -15.47 13.18 6.73
CA PRO A 77 -15.49 14.47 6.05
C PRO A 77 -14.35 15.36 6.54
N ILE A 78 -13.63 16.01 5.63
CA ILE A 78 -12.49 16.87 6.01
C ILE A 78 -12.90 17.97 6.99
N LYS A 79 -14.08 18.58 6.84
CA LYS A 79 -14.59 19.60 7.78
C LYS A 79 -14.66 19.09 9.21
N LYS A 80 -15.05 17.83 9.39
CA LYS A 80 -15.10 17.19 10.71
C LYS A 80 -13.69 17.05 11.27
N ILE A 81 -12.74 16.57 10.45
CA ILE A 81 -11.33 16.42 10.84
C ILE A 81 -10.74 17.79 11.25
N LEU A 82 -10.93 18.82 10.44
CA LEU A 82 -10.42 20.17 10.73
C LEU A 82 -10.96 20.68 12.07
N LYS A 83 -12.25 20.49 12.33
CA LYS A 83 -12.89 20.94 13.56
C LYS A 83 -12.46 20.13 14.78
N ASP A 84 -12.54 18.81 14.72
CA ASP A 84 -12.34 17.92 15.87
C ASP A 84 -10.89 17.91 16.34
N TYR A 85 -9.94 18.12 15.42
CA TYR A 85 -8.49 18.10 15.70
C TYR A 85 -7.86 19.51 15.68
N ASN A 86 -8.68 20.58 15.57
CA ASN A 86 -8.20 21.97 15.48
C ASN A 86 -7.14 22.19 14.38
N LEU A 87 -7.34 21.56 13.23
CA LEU A 87 -6.44 21.64 12.07
C LEU A 87 -6.93 22.69 11.08
N LYS A 88 -6.02 23.13 10.21
CA LYS A 88 -6.30 24.06 9.11
C LYS A 88 -5.99 23.36 7.78
N LEU A 89 -6.61 23.79 6.70
CA LEU A 89 -6.33 23.25 5.36
C LEU A 89 -4.84 23.27 5.00
N ARG A 90 -4.12 24.30 5.42
CA ARG A 90 -2.68 24.41 5.20
C ARG A 90 -1.87 23.26 5.81
N ASP A 91 -2.38 22.59 6.83
CA ASP A 91 -1.71 21.47 7.49
C ASP A 91 -1.72 20.23 6.60
N PHE A 92 -2.56 20.22 5.57
CA PHE A 92 -2.65 19.17 4.56
C PHE A 92 -1.88 19.47 3.26
N THR A 93 -1.13 20.57 3.18
CA THR A 93 -0.38 20.95 1.96
C THR A 93 0.60 19.88 1.48
N ALA A 94 1.15 19.08 2.40
CA ALA A 94 2.02 17.97 2.05
C ALA A 94 1.32 16.93 1.15
N TYR A 95 0.01 16.76 1.32
CA TYR A 95 -0.82 15.81 0.58
C TYR A 95 -1.47 16.39 -0.68
N ASN A 96 -1.32 17.70 -0.92
CA ASN A 96 -1.82 18.28 -2.16
C ASN A 96 -1.13 17.64 -3.37
N SER A 97 -1.90 17.37 -4.39
CA SER A 97 -1.37 16.95 -5.67
C SER A 97 -0.49 18.04 -6.31
N PRO A 98 0.47 17.65 -7.14
CA PRO A 98 1.16 18.62 -7.99
C PRO A 98 0.18 19.28 -8.97
N ASP A 99 0.50 20.50 -9.40
CA ASP A 99 -0.32 21.22 -10.39
C ASP A 99 -0.18 20.56 -11.77
N LEU A 100 -1.29 19.97 -12.24
CA LEU A 100 -1.33 19.27 -13.54
C LEU A 100 -0.93 20.19 -14.72
N LYS A 101 -1.37 21.45 -14.68
CA LYS A 101 -1.01 22.43 -15.75
C LYS A 101 0.49 22.65 -15.80
N GLN A 102 1.13 22.78 -14.64
CA GLN A 102 2.58 22.91 -14.57
C GLN A 102 3.32 21.64 -15.02
N ILE A 103 2.84 20.45 -14.66
CA ILE A 103 3.37 19.17 -15.11
C ILE A 103 3.37 19.13 -16.66
N ILE A 104 2.23 19.41 -17.28
CA ILE A 104 2.08 19.40 -18.74
C ILE A 104 2.97 20.46 -19.38
N ASN A 105 2.92 21.71 -18.91
CA ASN A 105 3.69 22.81 -19.49
C ASN A 105 5.21 22.58 -19.42
N LYS A 106 5.66 21.99 -18.31
CA LYS A 106 7.08 21.67 -18.12
C LYS A 106 7.48 20.34 -18.75
N LYS A 107 6.55 19.61 -19.37
CA LYS A 107 6.77 18.30 -20.01
C LYS A 107 7.44 17.32 -19.04
N ILE A 108 6.89 17.20 -17.82
CA ILE A 108 7.36 16.24 -16.82
C ILE A 108 6.60 14.94 -17.05
N GLU A 109 7.34 13.86 -17.18
CA GLU A 109 6.80 12.51 -17.33
C GLU A 109 7.16 11.66 -16.10
N VAL A 110 6.21 10.84 -15.67
CA VAL A 110 6.40 9.86 -14.60
C VAL A 110 6.29 8.48 -15.20
N HIS A 111 7.32 7.68 -15.07
CA HIS A 111 7.43 6.37 -15.70
C HIS A 111 7.58 5.26 -14.67
N TYR A 112 7.16 4.06 -15.06
CA TYR A 112 7.43 2.83 -14.33
C TYR A 112 8.66 2.13 -14.91
N MET A 113 9.68 1.88 -14.08
CA MET A 113 10.90 1.19 -14.50
C MET A 113 10.61 -0.24 -14.97
N SER A 114 9.61 -0.88 -14.39
CA SER A 114 9.17 -2.22 -14.77
C SER A 114 8.69 -2.37 -16.21
N TYR A 115 8.32 -1.29 -16.88
CA TYR A 115 8.01 -1.30 -18.30
C TYR A 115 9.26 -1.53 -19.16
N TYR A 116 10.39 -0.98 -18.74
CA TYR A 116 11.66 -1.04 -19.47
C TYR A 116 12.50 -2.25 -19.10
N ARG A 117 12.34 -2.75 -17.88
CA ARG A 117 13.08 -3.86 -17.33
C ARG A 117 12.15 -4.76 -16.53
N LYS A 118 12.16 -6.07 -16.83
CA LYS A 118 11.36 -7.05 -16.10
C LYS A 118 11.64 -6.91 -14.60
N TRP A 119 10.58 -6.65 -13.83
CA TRP A 119 10.65 -6.47 -12.39
C TRP A 119 10.47 -7.82 -11.70
N ILE A 120 11.54 -8.36 -11.14
CA ILE A 120 11.55 -9.63 -10.40
C ILE A 120 12.15 -9.32 -9.03
N ASN A 121 11.33 -9.32 -7.98
CA ASN A 121 11.74 -8.91 -6.64
C ASN A 121 12.93 -9.72 -6.13
N GLN A 122 12.96 -11.03 -6.36
CA GLN A 122 14.04 -11.90 -5.93
C GLN A 122 15.38 -11.56 -6.63
N GLU A 123 15.36 -11.28 -7.92
CA GLU A 123 16.56 -10.87 -8.67
C GLU A 123 17.04 -9.48 -8.24
N ASN A 124 16.08 -8.55 -8.05
CA ASN A 124 16.39 -7.21 -7.55
C ASN A 124 17.04 -7.25 -6.17
N TYR A 125 16.55 -8.14 -5.30
CA TYR A 125 17.13 -8.37 -3.97
C TYR A 125 18.58 -8.84 -4.08
N TYR A 126 18.86 -9.88 -4.86
CA TYR A 126 20.24 -10.37 -5.04
C TYR A 126 21.17 -9.30 -5.63
N TYR A 127 20.69 -8.57 -6.63
CA TYR A 127 21.44 -7.46 -7.21
C TYR A 127 21.74 -6.36 -6.16
N ALA A 128 20.76 -5.99 -5.35
CA ALA A 128 20.93 -4.97 -4.30
C ALA A 128 21.95 -5.42 -3.24
N VAL A 129 21.88 -6.68 -2.79
CA VAL A 129 22.87 -7.24 -1.85
C VAL A 129 24.29 -7.15 -2.44
N GLU A 130 24.47 -7.57 -3.69
CA GLU A 130 25.80 -7.59 -4.33
C GLU A 130 26.35 -6.17 -4.59
N LYS A 131 25.50 -5.24 -5.05
CA LYS A 131 25.97 -3.94 -5.57
C LYS A 131 25.89 -2.79 -4.58
N THR A 132 25.04 -2.88 -3.56
CA THR A 132 24.77 -1.75 -2.66
C THR A 132 25.06 -2.07 -1.19
N GLY A 133 25.34 -3.33 -0.86
CA GLY A 133 25.46 -3.78 0.53
C GLY A 133 24.11 -3.83 1.25
N PHE A 134 23.01 -3.97 0.50
CA PHE A 134 21.68 -4.10 1.09
C PHE A 134 21.60 -5.35 1.99
N GLU A 135 21.06 -5.18 3.20
CA GLU A 135 20.86 -6.27 4.16
C GLU A 135 19.35 -6.50 4.37
N PRO A 136 18.86 -7.74 4.29
CA PRO A 136 17.48 -8.05 4.62
C PRO A 136 17.27 -8.04 6.14
N ASN A 137 16.01 -8.08 6.57
CA ASN A 137 15.70 -8.35 7.98
C ASN A 137 16.28 -9.71 8.42
N PRO A 138 16.72 -9.86 9.68
CA PRO A 138 17.19 -11.14 10.20
C PRO A 138 16.10 -12.21 10.18
N GLU A 139 14.85 -11.81 10.42
CA GLU A 139 13.66 -12.67 10.39
C GLU A 139 12.70 -12.26 9.28
N ARG A 140 11.85 -13.19 8.81
CA ARG A 140 10.74 -12.86 7.93
C ARG A 140 9.72 -11.99 8.66
N ARG A 141 8.87 -11.31 7.90
CA ARG A 141 7.74 -10.55 8.45
C ARG A 141 6.49 -11.43 8.60
N ASP A 142 5.60 -11.02 9.51
CA ASP A 142 4.29 -11.65 9.64
C ASP A 142 3.48 -11.44 8.35
N GLY A 143 2.74 -12.44 7.94
CA GLY A 143 1.94 -12.41 6.72
C GLY A 143 2.73 -12.64 5.43
N SER A 144 4.07 -12.79 5.50
CA SER A 144 4.94 -13.02 4.35
C SER A 144 6.02 -14.07 4.65
N TYR A 145 6.57 -14.66 3.60
CA TYR A 145 7.75 -15.52 3.67
C TYR A 145 9.04 -14.77 3.29
N SER A 146 8.93 -13.50 2.89
CA SER A 146 10.05 -12.65 2.51
C SER A 146 10.74 -12.03 3.72
N LYS A 147 12.07 -11.80 3.60
CA LYS A 147 12.90 -11.07 4.56
C LYS A 147 13.29 -9.67 4.08
N TYR A 148 13.08 -9.37 2.82
CA TYR A 148 13.56 -8.13 2.18
C TYR A 148 12.45 -7.17 1.75
N ALA A 149 11.19 -7.58 1.83
CA ALA A 149 10.06 -6.71 1.52
C ALA A 149 9.63 -5.90 2.74
N GLY A 150 9.21 -4.64 2.53
CA GLY A 150 8.61 -3.78 3.55
C GLY A 150 9.50 -3.47 4.76
N ILE A 151 10.82 -3.48 4.62
CA ILE A 151 11.75 -3.28 5.75
C ILE A 151 11.80 -1.84 6.26
N ASP A 152 11.29 -0.91 5.50
CA ASP A 152 11.25 0.53 5.77
C ASP A 152 10.02 0.96 6.57
N ASP A 153 8.97 0.11 6.68
CA ASP A 153 7.72 0.48 7.33
C ASP A 153 7.10 -0.66 8.17
N LYS A 154 7.04 -0.44 9.49
CA LYS A 154 6.40 -1.38 10.43
C LYS A 154 4.88 -1.45 10.30
N MET A 155 4.24 -0.41 9.73
CA MET A 155 2.79 -0.35 9.55
C MET A 155 2.32 -1.16 8.33
N GLU A 156 3.23 -1.55 7.45
CA GLU A 156 2.92 -2.35 6.27
C GLU A 156 2.30 -3.71 6.63
N ASP A 157 2.77 -4.35 7.70
CA ASP A 157 2.19 -5.62 8.16
C ASP A 157 0.73 -5.47 8.57
N LEU A 158 0.37 -4.36 9.22
CA LEU A 158 -1.02 -4.04 9.52
C LEU A 158 -1.83 -3.79 8.24
N HIS A 159 -1.25 -3.09 7.28
CA HIS A 159 -1.93 -2.82 5.99
C HIS A 159 -2.32 -4.13 5.30
N PHE A 160 -1.40 -5.06 5.13
CA PHE A 160 -1.67 -6.34 4.48
C PHE A 160 -2.55 -7.27 5.30
N PHE A 161 -2.41 -7.25 6.63
CA PHE A 161 -3.36 -7.96 7.49
C PHE A 161 -4.78 -7.42 7.33
N MET A 162 -4.96 -6.10 7.24
CA MET A 162 -6.27 -5.51 6.96
C MET A 162 -6.80 -5.84 5.56
N GLN A 163 -5.94 -6.01 4.56
CA GLN A 163 -6.35 -6.54 3.26
C GLN A 163 -6.87 -7.97 3.40
N TYR A 164 -6.17 -8.84 4.13
CA TYR A 164 -6.66 -10.18 4.41
C TYR A 164 -8.01 -10.17 5.11
N ILE A 165 -8.19 -9.34 6.13
CA ILE A 165 -9.45 -9.20 6.86
C ILE A 165 -10.62 -8.75 5.97
N LYS A 166 -10.37 -7.83 5.04
CA LYS A 166 -11.41 -7.25 4.16
C LYS A 166 -11.68 -8.08 2.91
N PHE A 167 -10.64 -8.65 2.33
CA PHE A 167 -10.68 -9.25 0.98
C PHE A 167 -10.26 -10.72 0.94
N GLY A 168 -9.77 -11.28 2.05
CA GLY A 168 -9.29 -12.66 2.11
C GLY A 168 -7.92 -12.90 1.46
N MET A 169 -7.19 -11.84 1.12
CA MET A 169 -5.89 -11.87 0.46
C MET A 169 -4.95 -10.93 1.21
N GLY A 170 -3.86 -11.46 1.75
CA GLY A 170 -2.83 -10.72 2.45
C GLY A 170 -1.53 -10.61 1.63
N ARG A 171 -0.41 -10.37 2.31
CA ARG A 171 0.89 -10.16 1.68
C ARG A 171 1.39 -11.39 0.93
N ALA A 172 1.30 -12.59 1.54
CA ALA A 172 1.79 -13.80 0.90
C ALA A 172 1.06 -14.12 -0.41
N THR A 173 -0.23 -13.74 -0.55
CA THR A 173 -0.95 -13.85 -1.82
C THR A 173 -0.34 -12.97 -2.90
N TRP A 174 0.04 -11.72 -2.58
CA TRP A 174 0.67 -10.80 -3.55
C TRP A 174 2.06 -11.31 -3.96
N ASP A 175 2.88 -11.67 -2.99
CA ASP A 175 4.24 -12.17 -3.22
C ASP A 175 4.21 -13.46 -4.09
N ALA A 176 3.39 -14.44 -3.72
CA ALA A 176 3.26 -15.69 -4.47
C ALA A 176 2.71 -15.48 -5.88
N ALA A 177 1.69 -14.61 -6.05
CA ALA A 177 1.15 -14.31 -7.37
C ALA A 177 2.20 -13.70 -8.31
N GLN A 178 3.07 -12.83 -7.79
CA GLN A 178 4.15 -12.24 -8.56
C GLN A 178 5.22 -13.27 -8.92
N GLU A 179 5.65 -14.10 -7.97
CA GLU A 179 6.66 -15.14 -8.19
C GLU A 179 6.18 -16.22 -9.16
N ILE A 180 4.89 -16.60 -9.11
CA ILE A 180 4.28 -17.50 -10.11
C ILE A 180 4.32 -16.87 -11.50
N ARG A 181 3.91 -15.61 -11.65
CA ARG A 181 3.92 -14.90 -12.95
C ARG A 181 5.32 -14.74 -13.52
N THR A 182 6.34 -14.72 -12.67
CA THR A 182 7.74 -14.61 -13.09
C THR A 182 8.47 -15.95 -13.18
N ASN A 183 7.76 -17.06 -12.96
CA ASN A 183 8.27 -18.45 -12.99
C ASN A 183 9.37 -18.72 -11.95
N ILE A 184 9.33 -18.06 -10.81
CA ILE A 184 10.23 -18.34 -9.68
C ILE A 184 9.74 -19.54 -8.87
N ILE A 185 8.41 -19.63 -8.66
CA ILE A 185 7.77 -20.75 -7.99
C ILE A 185 6.61 -21.30 -8.85
N THR A 186 6.24 -22.52 -8.59
CA THR A 186 5.05 -23.15 -9.17
C THR A 186 3.78 -22.65 -8.48
N ARG A 187 2.61 -22.86 -9.11
CA ARG A 187 1.32 -22.56 -8.51
C ARG A 187 1.09 -23.30 -7.20
N ASP A 188 1.48 -24.59 -7.14
CA ASP A 188 1.27 -25.43 -5.95
C ASP A 188 2.15 -24.97 -4.77
N GLU A 189 3.39 -24.57 -5.02
CA GLU A 189 4.25 -23.95 -4.02
C GLU A 189 3.66 -22.61 -3.52
N GLY A 190 3.17 -21.77 -4.43
CA GLY A 190 2.51 -20.53 -4.07
C GLY A 190 1.26 -20.75 -3.20
N ILE A 191 0.42 -21.73 -3.52
CA ILE A 191 -0.74 -22.12 -2.70
C ILE A 191 -0.29 -22.54 -1.30
N ALA A 192 0.76 -23.35 -1.18
CA ALA A 192 1.28 -23.80 0.10
C ALA A 192 1.78 -22.62 0.96
N LEU A 193 2.47 -21.66 0.34
CA LEU A 193 2.96 -20.45 1.01
C LEU A 193 1.81 -19.55 1.48
N VAL A 194 0.81 -19.32 0.64
CA VAL A 194 -0.38 -18.53 0.99
C VAL A 194 -1.13 -19.16 2.15
N LYS A 195 -1.40 -20.46 2.10
CA LYS A 195 -2.06 -21.19 3.19
C LYS A 195 -1.32 -21.07 4.51
N LYS A 196 0.00 -21.02 4.45
CA LYS A 196 0.85 -20.99 5.65
C LYS A 196 0.98 -19.61 6.27
N TYR A 197 1.06 -18.54 5.48
CA TYR A 197 1.50 -17.23 5.96
C TYR A 197 0.44 -16.12 5.87
N ASP A 198 -0.48 -16.18 4.91
CA ASP A 198 -1.33 -15.04 4.54
C ASP A 198 -2.27 -14.56 5.65
N HIS A 199 -2.58 -15.42 6.60
CA HIS A 199 -3.51 -15.18 7.71
C HIS A 199 -2.83 -14.64 8.98
N GLU A 200 -1.52 -14.52 9.00
CA GLU A 200 -0.78 -14.06 10.19
C GLU A 200 -1.06 -12.59 10.48
N TYR A 201 -1.34 -12.26 11.74
CA TYR A 201 -1.46 -10.87 12.18
C TYR A 201 -0.08 -10.28 12.51
N PRO A 202 0.09 -8.96 12.54
CA PRO A 202 1.38 -8.28 12.72
C PRO A 202 1.94 -8.42 14.15
N LYS A 203 2.27 -9.62 14.58
CA LYS A 203 2.70 -9.95 15.93
C LYS A 203 4.04 -9.31 16.28
N ILE A 204 4.98 -9.32 15.35
CA ILE A 204 6.35 -8.80 15.57
C ILE A 204 6.29 -7.32 15.93
N TYR A 205 5.47 -6.54 15.23
CA TYR A 205 5.38 -5.09 15.40
C TYR A 205 4.12 -4.63 16.14
N LEU A 206 3.30 -5.51 16.70
CA LEU A 206 2.03 -5.15 17.33
C LEU A 206 2.20 -4.05 18.39
N LYS A 207 3.20 -4.17 19.26
CA LYS A 207 3.46 -3.15 20.29
C LYS A 207 3.79 -1.77 19.70
N ASP A 208 4.59 -1.73 18.65
CA ASP A 208 4.95 -0.49 17.96
C ASP A 208 3.72 0.12 17.27
N ILE A 209 2.90 -0.71 16.62
CA ILE A 209 1.64 -0.34 15.99
C ILE A 209 0.67 0.28 17.01
N LEU A 210 0.41 -0.41 18.13
CA LEU A 210 -0.48 0.08 19.18
C LEU A 210 0.00 1.41 19.76
N LYS A 211 1.30 1.53 20.00
CA LYS A 211 1.91 2.76 20.49
C LYS A 211 1.77 3.91 19.50
N TYR A 212 2.05 3.66 18.22
CA TYR A 212 1.93 4.66 17.16
C TYR A 212 0.48 5.16 17.00
N LEU A 213 -0.49 4.24 17.02
CA LEU A 213 -1.91 4.55 16.90
C LEU A 213 -2.52 5.10 18.21
N SER A 214 -1.80 5.00 19.33
CA SER A 214 -2.29 5.41 20.65
C SER A 214 -3.60 4.71 21.05
N ILE A 215 -3.69 3.39 20.78
CA ILE A 215 -4.85 2.56 21.10
C ILE A 215 -4.47 1.34 21.97
N SER A 216 -5.45 0.80 22.68
CA SER A 216 -5.30 -0.47 23.38
C SER A 216 -5.34 -1.66 22.42
N GLU A 217 -4.84 -2.82 22.85
CA GLU A 217 -4.96 -4.05 22.09
C GLU A 217 -6.43 -4.49 21.92
N GLU A 218 -7.26 -4.25 22.91
CA GLU A 218 -8.71 -4.50 22.84
C GLU A 218 -9.34 -3.67 21.70
N THR A 219 -9.09 -2.35 21.68
CA THR A 219 -9.55 -1.47 20.59
C THR A 219 -9.05 -1.93 19.24
N PHE A 220 -7.80 -2.39 19.14
CA PHE A 220 -7.24 -2.93 17.91
C PHE A 220 -8.07 -4.11 17.39
N TRP A 221 -8.35 -5.11 18.23
CA TRP A 221 -9.12 -6.28 17.83
C TRP A 221 -10.60 -5.95 17.52
N ASP A 222 -11.18 -4.98 18.22
CA ASP A 222 -12.53 -4.48 17.91
C ASP A 222 -12.59 -3.88 16.50
N VAL A 223 -11.63 -3.03 16.15
CA VAL A 223 -11.53 -2.45 14.79
C VAL A 223 -11.33 -3.54 13.74
N ILE A 224 -10.45 -4.50 13.97
CA ILE A 224 -10.25 -5.66 13.08
C ILE A 224 -11.58 -6.39 12.86
N ASN A 225 -12.33 -6.65 13.92
CA ASN A 225 -13.61 -7.38 13.85
C ASN A 225 -14.74 -6.58 13.17
N ILE A 226 -14.76 -5.26 13.31
CA ILE A 226 -15.68 -4.36 12.58
C ILE A 226 -15.42 -4.47 11.06
N HIS A 227 -14.16 -4.48 10.65
CA HIS A 227 -13.79 -4.52 9.23
C HIS A 227 -13.78 -5.93 8.61
N ARG A 228 -13.91 -6.97 9.43
CA ARG A 228 -13.91 -8.35 8.93
C ARG A 228 -15.10 -8.61 8.03
N ASN A 229 -14.83 -8.99 6.79
CA ASN A 229 -15.85 -9.26 5.79
C ASN A 229 -16.58 -10.58 6.09
N ARG A 230 -17.80 -10.48 6.61
CA ARG A 230 -18.64 -11.62 6.98
C ARG A 230 -19.12 -12.45 5.79
N GLU A 231 -19.03 -11.94 4.58
CA GLU A 231 -19.38 -12.69 3.38
C GLU A 231 -18.34 -13.75 3.05
N ILE A 232 -17.05 -13.48 3.33
CA ILE A 232 -15.93 -14.38 3.02
C ILE A 232 -15.38 -15.12 4.24
N PHE A 233 -15.67 -14.64 5.46
CA PHE A 233 -15.25 -15.30 6.70
C PHE A 233 -16.38 -16.01 7.41
N THR A 234 -16.07 -17.06 8.14
CA THR A 234 -16.97 -17.79 9.05
C THR A 234 -16.23 -18.13 10.34
N ILE A 235 -16.98 -18.48 11.38
CA ILE A 235 -16.42 -18.97 12.64
C ILE A 235 -16.46 -20.48 12.61
N ASP A 236 -15.35 -21.14 12.96
CA ASP A 236 -15.29 -22.59 13.10
C ASP A 236 -15.87 -23.07 14.45
N LEU A 237 -15.89 -24.39 14.65
CA LEU A 237 -16.42 -25.01 15.88
C LEU A 237 -15.64 -24.63 17.16
N LEU A 238 -14.41 -24.13 17.01
CA LEU A 238 -13.54 -23.69 18.11
C LEU A 238 -13.66 -22.17 18.37
N GLY A 239 -14.51 -21.46 17.63
CA GLY A 239 -14.67 -20.01 17.75
C GLY A 239 -13.64 -19.19 16.96
N ASN A 240 -12.81 -19.81 16.12
CA ASN A 240 -11.81 -19.10 15.33
C ASN A 240 -12.37 -18.64 13.98
N TRP A 241 -11.95 -17.45 13.54
CA TRP A 241 -12.25 -16.94 12.22
C TRP A 241 -11.45 -17.67 11.15
N LYS A 242 -12.12 -18.11 10.09
CA LYS A 242 -11.50 -18.71 8.90
C LYS A 242 -12.20 -18.28 7.63
N LEU A 243 -11.48 -18.32 6.50
CA LEU A 243 -12.08 -18.14 5.18
C LEU A 243 -13.07 -19.27 4.88
N LYS A 244 -14.23 -18.94 4.29
CA LYS A 244 -15.21 -19.92 3.79
C LYS A 244 -14.67 -20.73 2.64
N THR A 245 -13.88 -20.09 1.78
CA THR A 245 -13.21 -20.71 0.64
C THR A 245 -11.71 -20.45 0.74
N VAL A 246 -10.93 -21.50 0.74
CA VAL A 246 -9.47 -21.46 0.72
C VAL A 246 -8.99 -21.74 -0.69
N ILE A 247 -7.94 -21.06 -1.12
CA ILE A 247 -7.31 -21.27 -2.43
C ILE A 247 -6.89 -22.75 -2.60
N ASN A 248 -7.22 -23.34 -3.76
CA ASN A 248 -6.92 -24.74 -4.14
C ASN A 248 -6.13 -24.78 -5.45
#